data_b24624cf2a7a8682167efdf0c31f5711
#
_entry.id   b24624cf2a7a8682167efdf0c31f5711
#
_cell.length_a   1.000
_cell.length_b   1.000
_cell.length_c   1.000
_cell.angle_alpha   90.00
_cell.angle_beta   90.00
_cell.angle_gamma   90.00
#
_symmetry.space_group_name_H-M   'P 1'
#
loop_
_entity.id
_entity.type
_entity.pdbx_description
1 polymer ?
#
loop_
_entity_poly.entity_id
_entity_poly.type
_entity_poly.pdbx_seq_one_letter_code
_entity_poly.pdbx_strand_id
1 'polypeptide(L)'
;MKCPFCSHRDSRVVDSRSVEDGSSTRRRRECPECGRRFTTYEKYEETPLVVSKKDGRRELFDSKKLLGGLLKAFEKRPIAYEKVQEIAEKIERELRMRGESEVNSTVIGEIVMKYLEQTDQIAYVRFASVYRQFADVNNFMQELQRIMSKNNLNDQTENK
;
A
#
# COMPACT_ATOMS: atom_id res chain seq x y z
N MET A 1 24.74 -8.56 20.64
CA MET A 1 24.40 -9.47 19.51
C MET A 1 25.55 -10.48 19.36
N LYS A 2 25.22 -11.76 19.19
CA LYS A 2 26.18 -12.87 19.12
C LYS A 2 27.07 -12.75 17.86
N CYS A 3 28.38 -12.97 18.04
CA CYS A 3 29.32 -12.96 16.92
C CYS A 3 29.12 -14.17 15.99
N PRO A 4 28.96 -13.99 14.66
CA PRO A 4 28.75 -15.10 13.73
C PRO A 4 30.00 -15.97 13.52
N PHE A 5 31.19 -15.50 13.96
CA PHE A 5 32.47 -16.21 13.73
C PHE A 5 32.93 -17.05 14.92
N CYS A 6 32.83 -16.52 16.13
CA CYS A 6 33.31 -17.20 17.36
C CYS A 6 32.20 -17.46 18.38
N SER A 7 30.97 -17.06 18.06
CA SER A 7 29.81 -17.23 18.96
C SER A 7 29.89 -16.47 20.29
N HIS A 8 30.84 -15.57 20.46
CA HIS A 8 30.86 -14.68 21.62
C HIS A 8 29.55 -13.89 21.73
N ARG A 9 29.01 -13.74 22.96
CA ARG A 9 27.64 -13.23 23.18
C ARG A 9 27.49 -11.77 22.86
N ASP A 10 28.56 -10.98 22.95
CA ASP A 10 28.50 -9.53 22.77
C ASP A 10 29.29 -9.05 21.55
N SER A 11 28.86 -7.91 21.02
CA SER A 11 29.57 -7.18 19.97
C SER A 11 29.30 -5.67 20.12
N ARG A 12 30.32 -4.86 19.90
CA ARG A 12 30.18 -3.40 19.93
C ARG A 12 29.81 -2.86 18.54
N VAL A 13 29.03 -1.80 18.50
CA VAL A 13 28.75 -1.06 17.27
C VAL A 13 29.86 -0.06 17.04
N VAL A 14 30.55 -0.13 15.91
CA VAL A 14 31.63 0.76 15.53
C VAL A 14 31.22 1.83 14.51
N ASP A 15 30.13 1.58 13.76
CA ASP A 15 29.54 2.53 12.81
C ASP A 15 28.05 2.26 12.66
N SER A 16 27.26 3.32 12.48
CA SER A 16 25.80 3.24 12.27
C SER A 16 25.36 4.25 11.25
N ARG A 17 24.65 3.82 10.21
CA ARG A 17 24.15 4.68 9.12
C ARG A 17 22.75 4.28 8.73
N SER A 18 21.88 5.26 8.50
CA SER A 18 20.59 5.00 7.85
C SER A 18 20.81 4.50 6.44
N VAL A 19 19.97 3.58 5.98
CA VAL A 19 19.87 3.21 4.56
C VAL A 19 19.15 4.33 3.81
N GLU A 20 19.39 4.45 2.49
CA GLU A 20 18.95 5.60 1.67
C GLU A 20 17.44 5.92 1.77
N ASP A 21 16.60 4.93 1.98
CA ASP A 21 15.15 5.09 2.16
C ASP A 21 14.71 5.39 3.61
N GLY A 22 15.66 5.41 4.56
CA GLY A 22 15.36 5.61 5.98
C GLY A 22 14.64 4.44 6.68
N SER A 23 14.30 3.37 5.96
CA SER A 23 13.53 2.23 6.49
C SER A 23 14.32 1.30 7.38
N SER A 24 15.67 1.38 7.32
CA SER A 24 16.55 0.52 8.09
C SER A 24 17.84 1.22 8.49
N THR A 25 18.45 0.72 9.56
CA THR A 25 19.75 1.17 10.04
C THR A 25 20.79 0.08 9.81
N ARG A 26 21.80 0.39 9.02
CA ARG A 26 22.97 -0.47 8.83
C ARG A 26 23.95 -0.22 9.95
N ARG A 27 24.32 -1.28 10.70
CA ARG A 27 25.30 -1.21 11.79
C ARG A 27 26.50 -2.08 11.48
N ARG A 28 27.71 -1.49 11.53
CA ARG A 28 28.96 -2.23 11.51
C ARG A 28 29.35 -2.57 12.95
N ARG A 29 29.53 -3.86 13.23
CA ARG A 29 29.83 -4.38 14.54
C ARG A 29 31.20 -5.02 14.56
N GLU A 30 31.84 -5.01 15.74
CA GLU A 30 33.12 -5.67 15.99
C GLU A 30 33.00 -6.56 17.21
N CYS A 31 33.52 -7.77 17.09
CA CYS A 31 33.57 -8.71 18.21
C CYS A 31 34.77 -8.37 19.10
N PRO A 32 34.58 -8.18 20.43
CA PRO A 32 35.70 -7.91 21.33
C PRO A 32 36.65 -9.10 21.52
N GLU A 33 36.13 -10.33 21.29
CA GLU A 33 36.93 -11.54 21.49
C GLU A 33 37.81 -11.89 20.28
N CYS A 34 37.23 -11.97 19.07
CA CYS A 34 37.97 -12.37 17.88
C CYS A 34 38.35 -11.22 16.96
N GLY A 35 38.02 -9.96 17.28
CA GLY A 35 38.35 -8.76 16.53
C GLY A 35 37.65 -8.65 15.15
N ARG A 36 36.92 -9.67 14.73
CA ARG A 36 36.26 -9.67 13.41
C ARG A 36 35.08 -8.71 13.37
N ARG A 37 34.92 -8.10 12.20
CA ARG A 37 33.83 -7.17 11.91
C ARG A 37 32.77 -7.82 11.07
N PHE A 38 31.49 -7.51 11.36
CA PHE A 38 30.34 -7.94 10.59
C PHE A 38 29.31 -6.83 10.53
N THR A 39 28.43 -6.91 9.54
CA THR A 39 27.37 -5.94 9.31
C THR A 39 26.02 -6.54 9.71
N THR A 40 25.18 -5.74 10.35
CA THR A 40 23.79 -6.08 10.67
C THR A 40 22.88 -4.96 10.17
N TYR A 41 21.64 -5.34 9.87
CA TYR A 41 20.58 -4.41 9.54
C TYR A 41 19.51 -4.49 10.61
N GLU A 42 19.12 -3.35 11.14
CA GLU A 42 18.03 -3.20 12.07
C GLU A 42 16.85 -2.65 11.30
N LYS A 43 15.76 -3.41 11.27
CA LYS A 43 14.48 -3.02 10.63
C LYS A 43 13.39 -3.14 11.68
N TYR A 44 12.38 -2.27 11.59
CA TYR A 44 11.17 -2.50 12.39
C TYR A 44 10.42 -3.73 11.84
N GLU A 45 9.79 -4.45 12.73
CA GLU A 45 8.94 -5.58 12.35
C GLU A 45 7.57 -5.05 11.94
N GLU A 46 7.21 -5.27 10.67
CA GLU A 46 5.88 -4.92 10.20
C GLU A 46 4.85 -5.88 10.77
N THR A 47 3.84 -5.35 11.44
CA THR A 47 2.70 -6.15 11.87
C THR A 47 1.96 -6.66 10.63
N PRO A 48 1.79 -7.99 10.48
CA PRO A 48 1.05 -8.54 9.36
C PRO A 48 -0.39 -8.00 9.33
N LEU A 49 -0.81 -7.47 8.19
CA LEU A 49 -2.18 -7.04 7.96
C LEU A 49 -2.96 -8.20 7.34
N VAL A 50 -4.02 -8.64 8.01
CA VAL A 50 -4.91 -9.71 7.52
C VAL A 50 -6.10 -9.07 6.81
N VAL A 51 -6.50 -9.67 5.69
CA VAL A 51 -7.70 -9.26 4.93
C VAL A 51 -8.78 -10.31 5.09
N SER A 52 -9.93 -9.93 5.66
CA SER A 52 -11.13 -10.76 5.67
C SER A 52 -11.94 -10.55 4.40
N LYS A 53 -12.23 -11.64 3.71
CA LYS A 53 -13.06 -11.69 2.49
C LYS A 53 -14.55 -11.74 2.82
N LYS A 54 -15.41 -11.38 1.84
CA LYS A 54 -16.86 -11.47 1.96
C LYS A 54 -17.36 -12.90 2.27
N ASP A 55 -16.63 -13.92 1.85
CA ASP A 55 -16.93 -15.35 2.08
C ASP A 55 -16.35 -15.88 3.41
N GLY A 56 -15.79 -15.02 4.26
CA GLY A 56 -15.22 -15.37 5.56
C GLY A 56 -13.77 -15.87 5.51
N ARG A 57 -13.17 -16.05 4.34
CA ARG A 57 -11.74 -16.42 4.23
C ARG A 57 -10.86 -15.29 4.69
N ARG A 58 -9.72 -15.65 5.26
CA ARG A 58 -8.67 -14.72 5.69
C ARG A 58 -7.40 -14.96 4.88
N GLU A 59 -6.78 -13.90 4.41
CA GLU A 59 -5.49 -13.95 3.73
C GLU A 59 -4.62 -12.77 4.18
N LEU A 60 -3.31 -12.88 4.03
CA LEU A 60 -2.41 -11.74 4.26
C LEU A 60 -2.64 -10.68 3.18
N PHE A 61 -2.54 -9.42 3.59
CA PHE A 61 -2.56 -8.32 2.64
C PHE A 61 -1.38 -8.48 1.67
N ASP A 62 -1.66 -8.32 0.38
CA ASP A 62 -0.68 -8.45 -0.70
C ASP A 62 -0.67 -7.17 -1.53
N SER A 63 0.37 -6.37 -1.36
CA SER A 63 0.59 -5.11 -2.11
C SER A 63 0.63 -5.35 -3.62
N LYS A 64 1.11 -6.52 -4.08
CA LYS A 64 1.16 -6.86 -5.52
C LYS A 64 -0.24 -7.09 -6.07
N LYS A 65 -1.14 -7.68 -5.29
CA LYS A 65 -2.55 -7.83 -5.69
C LYS A 65 -3.24 -6.48 -5.80
N LEU A 66 -3.00 -5.57 -4.85
CA LEU A 66 -3.52 -4.22 -4.89
C LEU A 66 -3.03 -3.48 -6.14
N LEU A 67 -1.71 -3.46 -6.37
CA LEU A 67 -1.10 -2.83 -7.54
C LEU A 67 -1.64 -3.43 -8.85
N GLY A 68 -1.73 -4.76 -8.93
CA GLY A 68 -2.28 -5.45 -10.10
C GLY A 68 -3.73 -5.07 -10.40
N GLY A 69 -4.55 -4.86 -9.35
CA GLY A 69 -5.94 -4.38 -9.48
C GLY A 69 -6.00 -2.94 -10.02
N LEU A 70 -5.14 -2.06 -9.51
CA LEU A 70 -5.03 -0.68 -9.98
C LEU A 70 -4.54 -0.61 -11.44
N LEU A 71 -3.51 -1.37 -11.81
CA LEU A 71 -3.00 -1.42 -13.19
C LEU A 71 -4.09 -1.85 -14.18
N LYS A 72 -4.93 -2.82 -13.83
CA LYS A 72 -6.09 -3.22 -14.66
C LYS A 72 -7.11 -2.08 -14.81
N ALA A 73 -7.37 -1.33 -13.74
CA ALA A 73 -8.28 -0.19 -13.79
C ALA A 73 -7.74 0.92 -14.71
N PHE A 74 -6.43 1.19 -14.65
CA PHE A 74 -5.75 2.21 -15.46
C PHE A 74 -5.33 1.74 -16.86
N GLU A 75 -5.65 0.50 -17.25
CA GLU A 75 -5.26 -0.02 -18.57
C GLU A 75 -5.66 0.93 -19.71
N LYS A 76 -4.71 1.25 -20.61
CA LYS A 76 -4.89 2.21 -21.73
C LYS A 76 -5.29 3.63 -21.28
N ARG A 77 -5.03 4.02 -20.03
CA ARG A 77 -5.13 5.39 -19.57
C ARG A 77 -3.76 6.07 -19.62
N PRO A 78 -3.69 7.39 -19.89
CA PRO A 78 -2.43 8.15 -19.95
C PRO A 78 -1.88 8.44 -18.54
N ILE A 79 -1.72 7.41 -17.74
CA ILE A 79 -1.20 7.46 -16.36
C ILE A 79 0.12 6.68 -16.32
N ALA A 80 1.18 7.32 -15.85
CA ALA A 80 2.48 6.68 -15.69
C ALA A 80 2.45 5.58 -14.62
N TYR A 81 3.23 4.52 -14.82
CA TYR A 81 3.31 3.38 -13.89
C TYR A 81 3.68 3.85 -12.47
N GLU A 82 4.64 4.76 -12.38
CA GLU A 82 5.12 5.34 -11.12
C GLU A 82 3.97 5.99 -10.34
N LYS A 83 3.05 6.64 -11.05
CA LYS A 83 1.87 7.25 -10.43
C LYS A 83 0.90 6.22 -9.87
N VAL A 84 0.72 5.11 -10.56
CA VAL A 84 -0.12 4.00 -10.09
C VAL A 84 0.51 3.36 -8.85
N GLN A 85 1.85 3.22 -8.84
CA GLN A 85 2.60 2.73 -7.69
C GLN A 85 2.47 3.66 -6.48
N GLU A 86 2.61 4.97 -6.66
CA GLU A 86 2.38 5.94 -5.58
C GLU A 86 0.97 5.83 -4.96
N ILE A 87 -0.05 5.60 -5.80
CA ILE A 87 -1.41 5.41 -5.33
C ILE A 87 -1.51 4.14 -4.49
N ALA A 88 -0.92 3.03 -4.95
CA ALA A 88 -0.90 1.77 -4.21
C ALA A 88 -0.24 1.94 -2.83
N GLU A 89 0.90 2.62 -2.78
CA GLU A 89 1.63 2.92 -1.53
C GLU A 89 0.81 3.81 -0.57
N LYS A 90 0.11 4.82 -1.10
CA LYS A 90 -0.78 5.68 -0.29
C LYS A 90 -1.93 4.88 0.32
N ILE A 91 -2.55 4.00 -0.46
CA ILE A 91 -3.63 3.13 0.01
C ILE A 91 -3.12 2.19 1.09
N GLU A 92 -1.98 1.53 0.88
CA GLU A 92 -1.37 0.65 1.87
C GLU A 92 -1.05 1.40 3.17
N ARG A 93 -0.47 2.59 3.05
CA ARG A 93 -0.18 3.45 4.20
C ARG A 93 -1.46 3.83 4.96
N GLU A 94 -2.53 4.22 4.26
CA GLU A 94 -3.82 4.55 4.88
C GLU A 94 -4.40 3.34 5.64
N LEU A 95 -4.29 2.13 5.07
CA LEU A 95 -4.70 0.89 5.73
C LEU A 95 -3.89 0.61 7.00
N ARG A 96 -2.55 0.73 6.94
CA ARG A 96 -1.67 0.49 8.09
C ARG A 96 -1.83 1.54 9.19
N MET A 97 -2.10 2.81 8.83
CA MET A 97 -2.34 3.89 9.79
C MET A 97 -3.62 3.70 10.63
N ARG A 98 -4.55 2.84 10.21
CA ARG A 98 -5.73 2.50 11.00
C ARG A 98 -5.38 1.71 12.27
N GLY A 99 -4.19 1.12 12.33
CA GLY A 99 -3.73 0.35 13.49
C GLY A 99 -4.47 -0.99 13.70
N GLU A 100 -5.28 -1.40 12.73
CA GLU A 100 -6.03 -2.65 12.77
C GLU A 100 -5.14 -3.80 12.24
N SER A 101 -5.11 -4.94 12.92
CA SER A 101 -4.42 -6.15 12.44
C SER A 101 -5.23 -6.93 11.39
N GLU A 102 -6.55 -6.68 11.31
CA GLU A 102 -7.46 -7.29 10.34
C GLU A 102 -8.35 -6.22 9.72
N VAL A 103 -8.47 -6.21 8.40
CA VAL A 103 -9.32 -5.27 7.64
C VAL A 103 -10.23 -6.04 6.68
N ASN A 104 -11.49 -5.60 6.56
CA ASN A 104 -12.40 -6.20 5.59
C ASN A 104 -12.04 -5.76 4.15
N SER A 105 -12.12 -6.70 3.20
CA SER A 105 -11.88 -6.42 1.79
C SER A 105 -12.79 -5.33 1.20
N THR A 106 -13.97 -5.11 1.79
CA THR A 106 -14.86 -4.01 1.42
C THR A 106 -14.26 -2.64 1.76
N VAL A 107 -13.59 -2.52 2.90
CA VAL A 107 -12.91 -1.29 3.31
C VAL A 107 -11.77 -0.96 2.35
N ILE A 108 -10.99 -1.98 1.97
CA ILE A 108 -9.91 -1.80 0.97
C ILE A 108 -10.49 -1.29 -0.35
N GLY A 109 -11.58 -1.91 -0.81
CA GLY A 109 -12.25 -1.49 -2.04
C GLY A 109 -12.77 -0.06 -2.00
N GLU A 110 -13.38 0.38 -0.89
CA GLU A 110 -13.85 1.77 -0.73
C GLU A 110 -12.68 2.77 -0.75
N ILE A 111 -11.54 2.43 -0.13
CA ILE A 111 -10.35 3.27 -0.18
C ILE A 111 -9.83 3.35 -1.63
N VAL A 112 -9.72 2.22 -2.33
CA VAL A 112 -9.32 2.20 -3.75
C VAL A 112 -10.25 3.07 -4.59
N MET A 113 -11.57 2.94 -4.43
CA MET A 113 -12.58 3.72 -5.13
C MET A 113 -12.39 5.22 -4.91
N LYS A 114 -12.13 5.65 -3.68
CA LYS A 114 -11.85 7.04 -3.32
C LYS A 114 -10.63 7.60 -4.09
N TYR A 115 -9.53 6.85 -4.17
CA TYR A 115 -8.34 7.27 -4.89
C TYR A 115 -8.55 7.28 -6.41
N LEU A 116 -9.26 6.30 -6.96
CA LEU A 116 -9.59 6.25 -8.39
C LEU A 116 -10.51 7.40 -8.81
N GLU A 117 -11.53 7.71 -8.00
CA GLU A 117 -12.46 8.83 -8.26
C GLU A 117 -11.72 10.17 -8.40
N GLN A 118 -10.67 10.37 -7.60
CA GLN A 118 -9.86 11.60 -7.61
C GLN A 118 -8.81 11.62 -8.76
N THR A 119 -8.47 10.46 -9.32
CA THR A 119 -7.37 10.36 -10.27
C THR A 119 -7.86 10.20 -11.71
N ASP A 120 -8.79 9.29 -11.97
CA ASP A 120 -9.31 9.00 -13.33
C ASP A 120 -10.67 8.31 -13.26
N GLN A 121 -11.68 8.97 -13.80
CA GLN A 121 -13.06 8.50 -13.76
C GLN A 121 -13.28 7.20 -14.52
N ILE A 122 -12.57 6.98 -15.61
CA ILE A 122 -12.71 5.75 -16.40
C ILE A 122 -12.11 4.59 -15.63
N ALA A 123 -10.96 4.79 -14.96
CA ALA A 123 -10.40 3.78 -14.06
C ALA A 123 -11.34 3.48 -12.89
N TYR A 124 -11.98 4.52 -12.32
CA TYR A 124 -13.01 4.34 -11.31
C TYR A 124 -14.16 3.45 -11.80
N VAL A 125 -14.75 3.79 -12.95
CA VAL A 125 -15.90 3.05 -13.52
C VAL A 125 -15.54 1.59 -13.78
N ARG A 126 -14.35 1.31 -14.32
CA ARG A 126 -13.85 -0.05 -14.54
C ARG A 126 -13.71 -0.83 -13.25
N PHE A 127 -13.11 -0.23 -12.24
CA PHE A 127 -12.96 -0.87 -10.94
C PHE A 127 -14.32 -1.10 -10.28
N ALA A 128 -15.20 -0.09 -10.30
CA ALA A 128 -16.56 -0.17 -9.76
C ALA A 128 -17.38 -1.28 -10.38
N SER A 129 -17.28 -1.47 -11.71
CA SER A 129 -18.04 -2.50 -12.44
C SER A 129 -17.75 -3.93 -11.93
N VAL A 130 -16.54 -4.18 -11.45
CA VAL A 130 -16.14 -5.47 -10.89
C VAL A 130 -16.36 -5.52 -9.38
N TYR A 131 -15.99 -4.45 -8.68
CA TYR A 131 -15.98 -4.40 -7.22
C TYR A 131 -17.39 -4.34 -6.60
N ARG A 132 -18.28 -3.47 -7.14
CA ARG A 132 -19.61 -3.22 -6.57
C ARG A 132 -20.64 -4.29 -6.91
N GLN A 133 -20.35 -5.18 -7.90
CA GLN A 133 -21.29 -6.24 -8.32
C GLN A 133 -22.70 -5.67 -8.50
N PHE A 134 -22.86 -4.71 -9.43
CA PHE A 134 -24.15 -4.08 -9.71
C PHE A 134 -25.20 -5.14 -10.06
N ALA A 135 -26.38 -5.06 -9.43
CA ALA A 135 -27.44 -6.01 -9.63
C ALA A 135 -28.07 -5.88 -11.03
N ASP A 136 -28.07 -4.66 -11.57
CA ASP A 136 -28.63 -4.34 -12.90
C ASP A 136 -27.97 -3.10 -13.52
N VAL A 137 -28.31 -2.80 -14.76
CA VAL A 137 -27.80 -1.67 -15.53
C VAL A 137 -28.26 -0.32 -14.92
N ASN A 138 -29.41 -0.25 -14.27
CA ASN A 138 -29.93 0.99 -13.70
C ASN A 138 -29.08 1.42 -12.51
N ASN A 139 -28.70 0.49 -11.64
CA ASN A 139 -27.79 0.76 -10.52
C ASN A 139 -26.41 1.27 -11.01
N PHE A 140 -25.92 0.70 -12.11
CA PHE A 140 -24.69 1.18 -12.74
C PHE A 140 -24.84 2.58 -13.31
N MET A 141 -25.96 2.88 -14.01
CA MET A 141 -26.27 4.22 -14.54
C MET A 141 -26.39 5.28 -13.45
N GLN A 142 -26.99 4.95 -12.30
CA GLN A 142 -27.08 5.85 -11.15
C GLN A 142 -25.68 6.20 -10.62
N GLU A 143 -24.77 5.24 -10.54
CA GLU A 143 -23.40 5.47 -10.14
C GLU A 143 -22.64 6.39 -11.11
N LEU A 144 -22.84 6.19 -12.43
CA LEU A 144 -22.27 7.08 -13.45
C LEU A 144 -22.81 8.51 -13.31
N GLN A 145 -24.11 8.68 -13.12
CA GLN A 145 -24.73 10.00 -12.91
C GLN A 145 -24.17 10.69 -11.65
N ARG A 146 -23.96 9.94 -10.58
CA ARG A 146 -23.33 10.45 -9.33
C ARG A 146 -21.94 11.03 -9.58
N ILE A 147 -21.13 10.34 -10.38
CA ILE A 147 -19.76 10.78 -10.71
C ILE A 147 -19.80 12.04 -11.57
N MET A 148 -20.66 12.06 -12.59
CA MET A 148 -20.81 13.19 -13.48
C MET A 148 -21.31 14.46 -12.76
N SER A 149 -22.22 14.31 -11.81
CA SER A 149 -22.76 15.43 -11.02
C SER A 149 -21.71 16.05 -10.10
N LYS A 150 -20.82 15.24 -9.50
CA LYS A 150 -19.72 15.76 -8.66
C LYS A 150 -18.72 16.60 -9.41
N ASN A 151 -18.45 16.28 -10.69
CA ASN A 151 -17.50 17.06 -11.48
C ASN A 151 -18.02 18.41 -11.92
N ASN A 152 -19.31 18.48 -12.27
CA ASN A 152 -19.91 19.76 -12.60
C ASN A 152 -19.87 20.77 -11.44
N LEU A 153 -19.78 20.28 -10.20
CA LEU A 153 -19.64 21.12 -9.00
C LEU A 153 -18.19 21.58 -8.77
N ASN A 154 -17.20 20.75 -9.11
CA ASN A 154 -15.79 21.10 -8.94
C ASN A 154 -15.30 22.10 -10.01
N ASP A 155 -15.76 21.98 -11.27
CA ASP A 155 -15.42 22.91 -12.34
C ASP A 155 -15.96 24.34 -12.08
N GLN A 156 -17.01 24.48 -11.28
CA GLN A 156 -17.57 25.79 -10.92
C GLN A 156 -16.83 26.49 -9.75
N THR A 157 -16.01 25.76 -9.01
CA THR A 157 -15.24 26.32 -7.88
C THR A 157 -13.83 26.76 -8.26
N GLU A 158 -13.27 26.27 -9.40
CA GLU A 158 -11.95 26.70 -9.89
C GLU A 158 -11.99 27.96 -10.79
N ASN A 159 -13.17 28.44 -11.16
CA ASN A 159 -13.36 29.64 -12.01
C ASN A 159 -13.82 30.89 -11.24
N LYS A 160 -13.45 31.00 -9.95
CA LYS A 160 -13.77 32.21 -9.15
C LYS A 160 -12.53 32.87 -8.56
#